data_c7e73e86265f87a6aab5cc3bcd6d8b11
#
_entry.id   c7e73e86265f87a6aab5cc3bcd6d8b11
#
_cell.length_a   1.000
_cell.length_b   1.000
_cell.length_c   1.000
_cell.angle_alpha   90.00
_cell.angle_beta   90.00
_cell.angle_gamma   90.00
#
_symmetry.space_group_name_H-M   'P 1'
#
loop_
_entity.id
_entity.type
_entity.pdbx_description
1 polymer ?
#
loop_
_entity_poly.entity_id
_entity_poly.type
_entity_poly.pdbx_seq_one_letter_code
_entity_poly.pdbx_strand_id
1 'polypeptide(L)'
;MSGGEWLEGVARVTGVRILIWHGYLLGGTGSNVYTRELARAWSRAGHDVVVLCQEPRPERFDLGGARVVRPRLDGPLPVFVLDRYEDARPKLLGQLSRAERERFVEQNAAAVRAEGPADLLLTNHVLLGGPVGAASGLPYVVKAHGSELEFAMRGDPALCAWARETLAGASAVLAGSEHVAGVLDELVGLPSTSVRIVPPGVDVDRLRPRPRTEALAGLLAESARDEPNPPERHDERRPDDGNADRLRAFLAGDRPTVLYVGKLSAEKGVGLLLEALRKVDARAVIVGFGPARAELEAAAGPDVLFTGPLEHRHLAHLWPLADVSVTPSVFPEAFGMVAAEAAACGSPPLVARHSGLAEIAAGLEQEYPAHLRHLAAFERGDADDLARRLAELLALSPDDRAAVSAAARRAVEKRWSWAGVAQSILAAASRGALGG
;
A
#
# COMPACT_ATOMS: atom_id res chain seq x y z
N MET A 1 -6.18 21.48 13.99
CA MET A 1 -5.64 22.39 12.96
C MET A 1 -5.77 21.66 11.64
N SER A 2 -6.45 22.27 10.66
CA SER A 2 -6.88 21.60 9.42
C SER A 2 -5.69 21.29 8.52
N GLY A 3 -5.64 20.06 7.97
CA GLY A 3 -4.55 19.55 7.11
C GLY A 3 -4.42 20.20 5.72
N GLY A 4 -4.96 21.38 5.50
CA GLY A 4 -4.93 22.10 4.22
C GLY A 4 -3.81 23.15 4.06
N GLU A 5 -3.15 23.54 5.14
CA GLU A 5 -2.14 24.61 5.11
C GLU A 5 -0.70 24.15 4.87
N TRP A 6 -0.47 22.86 4.62
CA TRP A 6 0.88 22.29 4.55
C TRP A 6 1.58 22.42 3.20
N LEU A 7 0.89 22.85 2.15
CA LEU A 7 1.44 22.89 0.78
C LEU A 7 1.85 24.27 0.28
N GLU A 8 1.54 25.35 0.99
CA GLU A 8 1.99 26.72 0.64
C GLU A 8 3.23 27.08 1.45
N GLY A 9 4.42 26.92 0.85
CA GLY A 9 5.66 27.50 1.42
C GLY A 9 6.88 26.61 1.52
N VAL A 10 6.81 25.32 1.16
CA VAL A 10 8.04 24.50 1.10
C VAL A 10 8.75 24.77 -0.23
N ALA A 11 9.86 25.50 -0.19
CA ALA A 11 10.75 25.63 -1.34
C ALA A 11 11.09 24.23 -1.87
N ARG A 12 10.95 24.01 -3.19
CA ARG A 12 11.38 22.77 -3.82
C ARG A 12 12.87 22.59 -3.60
N VAL A 13 13.24 21.75 -2.64
CA VAL A 13 14.64 21.36 -2.44
C VAL A 13 14.98 20.41 -3.59
N THR A 14 15.87 20.81 -4.48
CA THR A 14 16.38 19.99 -5.59
C THR A 14 17.82 19.60 -5.32
N GLY A 15 18.28 18.46 -5.86
CA GLY A 15 19.68 18.06 -5.77
C GLY A 15 20.09 17.43 -4.44
N VAL A 16 19.14 16.93 -3.64
CA VAL A 16 19.42 16.21 -2.37
C VAL A 16 19.88 14.79 -2.68
N ARG A 17 20.91 14.32 -1.97
CA ARG A 17 21.36 12.93 -2.02
C ARG A 17 20.62 12.10 -1.00
N ILE A 18 19.89 11.09 -1.50
CA ILE A 18 18.98 10.26 -0.70
C ILE A 18 19.41 8.79 -0.79
N LEU A 19 19.63 8.18 0.36
CA LEU A 19 19.78 6.74 0.50
C LEU A 19 18.48 6.15 1.04
N ILE A 20 17.95 5.13 0.36
CA ILE A 20 16.81 4.34 0.84
C ILE A 20 17.31 2.94 1.15
N TRP A 21 17.33 2.56 2.42
CA TRP A 21 17.54 1.18 2.79
C TRP A 21 16.20 0.47 2.95
N HIS A 22 16.01 -0.61 2.17
CA HIS A 22 14.76 -1.39 2.23
C HIS A 22 14.96 -2.82 2.71
N GLY A 23 16.08 -3.44 2.33
CA GLY A 23 16.44 -4.78 2.76
C GLY A 23 15.71 -5.93 2.06
N TYR A 24 14.66 -5.66 1.29
CA TYR A 24 13.84 -6.67 0.58
C TYR A 24 13.86 -6.49 -0.94
N LEU A 25 12.81 -6.98 -1.63
CA LEU A 25 12.62 -6.86 -3.07
C LEU A 25 11.89 -5.54 -3.42
N LEU A 26 11.68 -5.29 -4.71
CA LEU A 26 10.95 -4.12 -5.21
C LEU A 26 9.54 -4.45 -5.74
N GLY A 27 9.17 -5.72 -5.80
CA GLY A 27 7.86 -6.19 -6.22
C GLY A 27 7.13 -6.96 -5.13
N GLY A 28 5.82 -7.17 -5.28
CA GLY A 28 4.99 -8.01 -4.43
C GLY A 28 4.31 -7.26 -3.28
N THR A 29 4.99 -7.04 -2.15
CA THR A 29 4.36 -6.48 -0.94
C THR A 29 4.21 -4.96 -0.96
N GLY A 30 3.34 -4.42 -0.07
CA GLY A 30 3.10 -2.98 0.02
C GLY A 30 4.35 -2.15 0.31
N SER A 31 5.26 -2.64 1.19
CA SER A 31 6.52 -1.93 1.49
C SER A 31 7.49 -1.91 0.31
N ASN A 32 7.48 -2.97 -0.52
CA ASN A 32 8.28 -3.03 -1.75
C ASN A 32 7.77 -1.99 -2.77
N VAL A 33 6.46 -1.94 -2.97
CA VAL A 33 5.81 -0.95 -3.84
C VAL A 33 6.07 0.47 -3.31
N TYR A 34 5.92 0.69 -2.01
CA TYR A 34 6.23 1.98 -1.36
C TYR A 34 7.65 2.45 -1.68
N THR A 35 8.63 1.59 -1.49
CA THR A 35 10.05 1.91 -1.75
C THR A 35 10.30 2.27 -3.20
N ARG A 36 9.77 1.47 -4.12
CA ARG A 36 9.90 1.68 -5.56
C ARG A 36 9.31 3.01 -6.01
N GLU A 37 8.07 3.27 -5.62
CA GLU A 37 7.36 4.47 -6.05
C GLU A 37 7.96 5.74 -5.44
N LEU A 38 8.42 5.67 -4.19
CA LEU A 38 9.09 6.78 -3.54
C LEU A 38 10.45 7.10 -4.19
N ALA A 39 11.24 6.06 -4.50
CA ALA A 39 12.50 6.23 -5.24
C ALA A 39 12.26 6.89 -6.60
N ARG A 40 11.23 6.43 -7.33
CA ARG A 40 10.81 7.01 -8.60
C ARG A 40 10.40 8.47 -8.46
N ALA A 41 9.61 8.80 -7.45
CA ALA A 41 9.14 10.17 -7.22
C ALA A 41 10.30 11.13 -6.94
N TRP A 42 11.22 10.76 -6.07
CA TRP A 42 12.40 11.59 -5.78
C TRP A 42 13.34 11.72 -6.96
N SER A 43 13.64 10.62 -7.68
CA SER A 43 14.51 10.69 -8.86
C SER A 43 13.92 11.59 -9.96
N ARG A 44 12.61 11.49 -10.22
CA ARG A 44 11.92 12.37 -11.17
C ARG A 44 11.86 13.83 -10.71
N ALA A 45 11.94 14.06 -9.41
CA ALA A 45 12.05 15.41 -8.85
C ALA A 45 13.48 16.00 -8.92
N GLY A 46 14.45 15.24 -9.44
CA GLY A 46 15.84 15.69 -9.64
C GLY A 46 16.77 15.44 -8.45
N HIS A 47 16.41 14.51 -7.55
CA HIS A 47 17.29 14.09 -6.45
C HIS A 47 18.22 12.95 -6.88
N ASP A 48 19.41 12.85 -6.26
CA ASP A 48 20.33 11.71 -6.41
C ASP A 48 19.86 10.59 -5.44
N VAL A 49 19.25 9.53 -5.99
CA VAL A 49 18.63 8.47 -5.20
C VAL A 49 19.34 7.15 -5.37
N VAL A 50 19.70 6.54 -4.24
CA VAL A 50 20.26 5.19 -4.18
C VAL A 50 19.36 4.30 -3.33
N VAL A 51 18.93 3.17 -3.88
CA VAL A 51 18.12 2.16 -3.18
C VAL A 51 19.00 0.96 -2.83
N LEU A 52 19.18 0.69 -1.54
CA LEU A 52 19.86 -0.50 -1.05
C LEU A 52 18.82 -1.58 -0.76
N CYS A 53 18.76 -2.62 -1.59
CA CYS A 53 17.75 -3.68 -1.50
C CYS A 53 18.28 -5.02 -2.03
N GLN A 54 17.50 -6.10 -1.90
CA GLN A 54 17.87 -7.43 -2.36
C GLN A 54 17.24 -7.80 -3.72
N GLU A 55 16.73 -6.82 -4.47
CA GLU A 55 16.16 -7.07 -5.80
C GLU A 55 17.23 -7.60 -6.78
N PRO A 56 17.04 -8.81 -7.33
CA PRO A 56 18.02 -9.39 -8.26
C PRO A 56 17.96 -8.80 -9.67
N ARG A 57 16.82 -8.22 -10.05
CA ARG A 57 16.54 -7.71 -11.40
C ARG A 57 15.88 -6.32 -11.35
N PRO A 58 16.60 -5.30 -10.81
CA PRO A 58 16.03 -3.97 -10.62
C PRO A 58 15.63 -3.29 -11.94
N GLU A 59 16.21 -3.69 -13.08
CA GLU A 59 15.89 -3.20 -14.43
C GLU A 59 14.44 -3.49 -14.87
N ARG A 60 13.73 -4.38 -14.16
CA ARG A 60 12.31 -4.66 -14.40
C ARG A 60 11.38 -3.57 -13.88
N PHE A 61 11.92 -2.65 -13.07
CA PHE A 61 11.13 -1.61 -12.41
C PHE A 61 11.54 -0.21 -12.87
N ASP A 62 10.57 0.64 -13.16
CA ASP A 62 10.81 2.06 -13.37
C ASP A 62 11.06 2.76 -12.03
N LEU A 63 12.31 3.06 -11.76
CA LEU A 63 12.76 3.77 -10.57
C LEU A 63 13.05 5.26 -10.84
N GLY A 64 12.67 5.77 -12.02
CA GLY A 64 12.86 7.17 -12.39
C GLY A 64 14.33 7.61 -12.57
N GLY A 65 15.26 6.66 -12.56
CA GLY A 65 16.70 6.93 -12.63
C GLY A 65 17.46 6.63 -11.33
N ALA A 66 16.78 6.20 -10.26
CA ALA A 66 17.43 5.78 -9.02
C ALA A 66 18.37 4.60 -9.26
N ARG A 67 19.56 4.65 -8.65
CA ARG A 67 20.55 3.56 -8.69
C ARG A 67 20.21 2.51 -7.62
N VAL A 68 20.38 1.24 -7.94
CA VAL A 68 20.18 0.14 -6.99
C VAL A 68 21.52 -0.45 -6.59
N VAL A 69 21.66 -0.69 -5.30
CA VAL A 69 22.79 -1.40 -4.69
C VAL A 69 22.26 -2.62 -3.98
N ARG A 70 22.81 -3.79 -4.26
CA ARG A 70 22.49 -5.04 -3.59
C ARG A 70 23.58 -5.38 -2.58
N PRO A 71 23.35 -5.18 -1.26
CA PRO A 71 24.29 -5.59 -0.23
C PRO A 71 24.55 -7.10 -0.29
N ARG A 72 25.81 -7.51 -0.14
CA ARG A 72 26.16 -8.93 -0.03
C ARG A 72 25.79 -9.45 1.36
N LEU A 73 25.03 -10.53 1.40
CA LEU A 73 24.60 -11.20 2.62
C LEU A 73 25.18 -12.61 2.68
N ASP A 74 25.88 -12.94 3.75
CA ASP A 74 26.45 -14.27 4.00
C ASP A 74 25.51 -15.17 4.83
N GLY A 75 24.26 -14.79 4.99
CA GLY A 75 23.28 -15.48 5.82
C GLY A 75 21.87 -15.48 5.21
N PRO A 76 20.88 -15.94 5.97
CA PRO A 76 19.50 -15.91 5.52
C PRO A 76 18.98 -14.46 5.46
N LEU A 77 18.00 -14.23 4.58
CA LEU A 77 17.24 -12.99 4.55
C LEU A 77 16.23 -12.99 5.72
N PRO A 78 16.33 -12.07 6.70
CA PRO A 78 15.33 -11.96 7.74
C PRO A 78 14.01 -11.48 7.17
N VAL A 79 12.91 -12.17 7.51
CA VAL A 79 11.57 -11.80 7.05
C VAL A 79 10.57 -11.82 8.21
N PHE A 80 9.48 -11.06 8.10
CA PHE A 80 8.40 -11.05 9.10
C PHE A 80 7.35 -12.13 8.80
N VAL A 81 7.18 -12.45 7.51
CA VAL A 81 6.26 -13.49 7.02
C VAL A 81 7.00 -14.31 5.97
N LEU A 82 6.86 -15.64 6.03
CA LEU A 82 7.43 -16.51 5.01
C LEU A 82 6.65 -16.35 3.70
N ASP A 83 7.38 -16.06 2.64
CA ASP A 83 6.91 -16.01 1.27
C ASP A 83 8.01 -16.49 0.31
N ARG A 84 7.75 -16.49 -0.99
CA ARG A 84 8.76 -16.76 -2.00
C ARG A 84 9.61 -15.51 -2.23
N TYR A 85 10.90 -15.62 -1.99
CA TYR A 85 11.90 -14.58 -2.27
C TYR A 85 12.85 -15.09 -3.33
N GLU A 86 12.92 -14.43 -4.47
CA GLU A 86 13.83 -14.79 -5.56
C GLU A 86 15.30 -14.66 -5.11
N ASP A 87 16.11 -15.67 -5.37
CA ASP A 87 17.55 -15.71 -5.05
C ASP A 87 17.91 -15.44 -3.57
N ALA A 88 16.98 -15.62 -2.63
CA ALA A 88 17.23 -15.46 -1.21
C ALA A 88 16.76 -16.68 -0.41
N ARG A 89 17.38 -16.87 0.76
CA ARG A 89 16.97 -17.89 1.74
C ARG A 89 16.21 -17.18 2.87
N PRO A 90 14.88 -17.09 2.83
CA PRO A 90 14.13 -16.42 3.86
C PRO A 90 14.14 -17.22 5.16
N LYS A 91 14.23 -16.50 6.29
CA LYS A 91 14.09 -17.05 7.64
C LYS A 91 13.32 -16.05 8.49
N LEU A 92 12.33 -16.54 9.24
CA LEU A 92 11.57 -15.66 10.15
C LEU A 92 12.50 -14.96 11.13
N LEU A 93 12.31 -13.67 11.35
CA LEU A 93 13.17 -12.85 12.20
C LEU A 93 13.29 -13.42 13.63
N GLY A 94 12.19 -13.91 14.22
CA GLY A 94 12.19 -14.54 15.53
C GLY A 94 12.97 -15.85 15.61
N GLN A 95 13.28 -16.48 14.48
CA GLN A 95 14.07 -17.71 14.40
C GLN A 95 15.58 -17.45 14.21
N LEU A 96 15.97 -16.20 13.94
CA LEU A 96 17.39 -15.86 13.81
C LEU A 96 18.04 -15.76 15.20
N SER A 97 19.23 -16.32 15.31
CA SER A 97 20.10 -16.08 16.46
C SER A 97 20.51 -14.60 16.51
N ARG A 98 20.94 -14.16 17.67
CA ARG A 98 21.49 -12.81 17.88
C ARG A 98 22.66 -12.53 16.90
N ALA A 99 23.58 -13.47 16.75
CA ALA A 99 24.72 -13.34 15.86
C ALA A 99 24.33 -13.23 14.37
N GLU A 100 23.27 -13.95 13.92
CA GLU A 100 22.75 -13.82 12.57
C GLU A 100 22.15 -12.42 12.33
N ARG A 101 21.39 -11.90 13.31
CA ARG A 101 20.81 -10.53 13.24
C ARG A 101 21.90 -9.46 13.21
N GLU A 102 22.88 -9.54 14.11
CA GLU A 102 24.00 -8.59 14.16
C GLU A 102 24.81 -8.60 12.86
N ARG A 103 25.08 -9.77 12.30
CA ARG A 103 25.77 -9.91 10.99
C ARG A 103 24.97 -9.27 9.88
N PHE A 104 23.68 -9.53 9.80
CA PHE A 104 22.79 -8.92 8.80
C PHE A 104 22.81 -7.40 8.89
N VAL A 105 22.69 -6.85 10.11
CA VAL A 105 22.72 -5.41 10.36
C VAL A 105 24.07 -4.83 9.91
N GLU A 106 25.20 -5.42 10.31
CA GLU A 106 26.53 -4.90 9.98
C GLU A 106 26.81 -4.95 8.48
N GLN A 107 26.44 -6.02 7.78
CA GLN A 107 26.64 -6.12 6.33
C GLN A 107 25.85 -5.05 5.56
N ASN A 108 24.63 -4.77 5.99
CA ASN A 108 23.80 -3.72 5.40
C ASN A 108 24.29 -2.31 5.78
N ALA A 109 24.67 -2.09 7.02
CA ALA A 109 25.23 -0.81 7.46
C ALA A 109 26.57 -0.49 6.76
N ALA A 110 27.42 -1.51 6.56
CA ALA A 110 28.64 -1.35 5.76
C ALA A 110 28.35 -0.94 4.31
N ALA A 111 27.33 -1.52 3.70
CA ALA A 111 26.89 -1.11 2.34
C ALA A 111 26.38 0.34 2.33
N VAL A 112 25.61 0.75 3.35
CA VAL A 112 25.15 2.16 3.49
C VAL A 112 26.37 3.09 3.64
N ARG A 113 27.32 2.79 4.49
CA ARG A 113 28.55 3.59 4.67
C ARG A 113 29.37 3.70 3.38
N ALA A 114 29.44 2.62 2.59
CA ALA A 114 30.18 2.59 1.33
C ALA A 114 29.61 3.55 0.26
N GLU A 115 28.32 3.90 0.37
CA GLU A 115 27.68 4.90 -0.49
C GLU A 115 28.10 6.34 -0.15
N GLY A 116 28.75 6.55 0.97
CA GLY A 116 29.23 7.86 1.41
C GLY A 116 28.16 8.74 2.05
N PRO A 117 28.45 10.06 2.19
CA PRO A 117 27.53 10.97 2.84
C PRO A 117 26.22 11.12 2.06
N ALA A 118 25.13 11.32 2.79
CA ALA A 118 23.81 11.57 2.26
C ALA A 118 23.09 12.63 3.09
N ASP A 119 22.22 13.40 2.44
CA ASP A 119 21.38 14.39 3.11
C ASP A 119 20.21 13.72 3.84
N LEU A 120 19.79 12.55 3.36
CA LEU A 120 18.75 11.71 3.97
C LEU A 120 19.10 10.24 3.84
N LEU A 121 19.11 9.52 4.95
CA LEU A 121 18.99 8.07 4.99
C LEU A 121 17.59 7.70 5.48
N LEU A 122 16.76 7.18 4.58
CA LEU A 122 15.47 6.58 4.93
C LEU A 122 15.61 5.08 5.05
N THR A 123 15.26 4.52 6.20
CA THR A 123 15.24 3.08 6.41
C THR A 123 13.82 2.59 6.58
N ASN A 124 13.49 1.47 5.93
CA ASN A 124 12.18 0.83 6.02
C ASN A 124 12.21 -0.26 7.09
N HIS A 125 11.08 -0.39 7.80
CA HIS A 125 10.84 -1.31 8.90
C HIS A 125 11.61 -0.97 10.19
N VAL A 126 10.88 -0.99 11.29
CA VAL A 126 11.39 -0.65 12.62
C VAL A 126 12.47 -1.64 13.08
N LEU A 127 12.21 -2.96 12.89
CA LEU A 127 13.07 -4.02 13.42
C LEU A 127 14.36 -4.25 12.64
N LEU A 128 14.43 -3.89 11.37
CA LEU A 128 15.62 -4.09 10.54
C LEU A 128 16.21 -2.75 10.11
N GLY A 129 15.36 -1.83 9.69
CA GLY A 129 15.76 -0.49 9.26
C GLY A 129 16.30 0.36 10.40
N GLY A 130 15.67 0.30 11.57
CA GLY A 130 16.19 1.00 12.78
C GLY A 130 17.62 0.58 13.13
N PRO A 131 17.91 -0.72 13.33
CA PRO A 131 19.25 -1.21 13.60
C PRO A 131 20.27 -0.89 12.50
N VAL A 132 19.91 -1.01 11.22
CA VAL A 132 20.81 -0.67 10.10
C VAL A 132 21.10 0.82 10.08
N GLY A 133 20.08 1.67 10.30
CA GLY A 133 20.24 3.11 10.43
C GLY A 133 21.21 3.47 11.55
N ALA A 134 20.98 2.94 12.76
CA ALA A 134 21.84 3.18 13.93
C ALA A 134 23.28 2.72 13.68
N ALA A 135 23.50 1.54 13.10
CA ALA A 135 24.83 1.00 12.82
C ALA A 135 25.52 1.70 11.65
N SER A 136 24.81 2.44 10.80
CA SER A 136 25.40 3.18 9.68
C SER A 136 26.25 4.37 10.12
N GLY A 137 25.97 4.95 11.28
CA GLY A 137 26.60 6.18 11.77
C GLY A 137 26.11 7.44 11.06
N LEU A 138 25.13 7.36 10.16
CA LEU A 138 24.50 8.51 9.51
C LEU A 138 23.22 8.91 10.28
N PRO A 139 22.82 10.20 10.23
CA PRO A 139 21.46 10.57 10.63
C PRO A 139 20.43 9.80 9.78
N TYR A 140 19.44 9.18 10.43
CA TYR A 140 18.47 8.32 9.74
C TYR A 140 17.04 8.57 10.17
N VAL A 141 16.14 8.32 9.24
CA VAL A 141 14.68 8.35 9.42
C VAL A 141 14.16 6.93 9.24
N VAL A 142 13.30 6.47 10.14
CA VAL A 142 12.71 5.13 10.08
C VAL A 142 11.25 5.20 9.66
N LYS A 143 10.87 4.38 8.67
CA LYS A 143 9.47 4.19 8.25
C LYS A 143 8.92 2.87 8.78
N ALA A 144 7.90 2.95 9.64
CA ALA A 144 7.11 1.79 10.07
C ALA A 144 6.07 1.41 9.00
N HIS A 145 5.93 0.10 8.71
CA HIS A 145 5.02 -0.43 7.70
C HIS A 145 3.85 -1.26 8.26
N GLY A 146 3.86 -1.63 9.51
CA GLY A 146 2.80 -2.38 10.19
C GLY A 146 3.03 -3.90 10.22
N SER A 147 3.50 -4.54 9.17
CA SER A 147 3.72 -6.00 9.16
C SER A 147 4.72 -6.47 10.22
N GLU A 148 5.81 -5.74 10.41
CA GLU A 148 6.78 -6.02 11.47
C GLU A 148 6.18 -5.86 12.87
N LEU A 149 5.27 -4.90 13.04
CA LEU A 149 4.62 -4.62 14.30
C LEU A 149 3.68 -5.77 14.70
N GLU A 150 2.83 -6.18 13.78
CA GLU A 150 1.78 -7.18 14.02
C GLU A 150 2.30 -8.63 14.00
N PHE A 151 3.22 -8.96 13.08
CA PHE A 151 3.65 -10.35 12.87
C PHE A 151 4.97 -10.71 13.56
N ALA A 152 5.80 -9.74 13.97
CA ALA A 152 7.06 -10.01 14.61
C ALA A 152 7.17 -9.43 16.02
N MET A 153 6.72 -8.19 16.24
CA MET A 153 6.88 -7.52 17.54
C MET A 153 5.77 -7.89 18.53
N ARG A 154 4.53 -7.98 18.07
CA ARG A 154 3.40 -8.32 18.95
C ARG A 154 3.62 -9.70 19.60
N GLY A 155 3.78 -9.70 20.93
CA GLY A 155 4.08 -10.90 21.69
C GLY A 155 5.56 -11.24 21.88
N ASP A 156 6.50 -10.42 21.34
CA ASP A 156 7.94 -10.59 21.56
C ASP A 156 8.56 -9.35 22.24
N PRO A 157 8.66 -9.33 23.58
CA PRO A 157 9.24 -8.22 24.33
C PRO A 157 10.71 -7.92 23.99
N ALA A 158 11.48 -8.93 23.55
CA ALA A 158 12.89 -8.74 23.21
C ALA A 158 13.03 -7.98 21.90
N LEU A 159 12.18 -8.25 20.90
CA LEU A 159 12.14 -7.49 19.66
C LEU A 159 11.62 -6.06 19.90
N CYS A 160 10.64 -5.88 20.78
CA CYS A 160 10.17 -4.55 21.17
C CYS A 160 11.27 -3.72 21.87
N ALA A 161 12.07 -4.34 22.77
CA ALA A 161 13.18 -3.67 23.41
C ALA A 161 14.26 -3.26 22.39
N TRP A 162 14.61 -4.15 21.47
CA TRP A 162 15.56 -3.88 20.39
C TRP A 162 15.11 -2.74 19.48
N ALA A 163 13.84 -2.73 19.11
CA ALA A 163 13.25 -1.63 18.34
C ALA A 163 13.35 -0.29 19.09
N ARG A 164 13.00 -0.28 20.38
CA ARG A 164 13.07 0.93 21.22
C ARG A 164 14.48 1.53 21.26
N GLU A 165 15.50 0.69 21.45
CA GLU A 165 16.90 1.13 21.49
C GLU A 165 17.32 1.82 20.19
N THR A 166 16.96 1.25 19.05
CA THR A 166 17.36 1.78 17.75
C THR A 166 16.52 2.97 17.30
N LEU A 167 15.26 3.04 17.69
CA LEU A 167 14.42 4.21 17.39
C LEU A 167 14.82 5.45 18.18
N ALA A 168 15.39 5.28 19.36
CA ALA A 168 15.85 6.41 20.20
C ALA A 168 16.92 7.26 19.50
N GLY A 169 17.71 6.68 18.59
CA GLY A 169 18.72 7.39 17.79
C GLY A 169 18.22 7.91 16.43
N ALA A 170 16.97 7.66 16.06
CA ALA A 170 16.44 8.10 14.80
C ALA A 170 16.11 9.61 14.83
N SER A 171 16.46 10.34 13.76
CA SER A 171 16.12 11.76 13.58
C SER A 171 14.61 11.98 13.45
N ALA A 172 13.89 11.00 12.92
CA ALA A 172 12.44 10.95 12.90
C ALA A 172 11.94 9.50 12.72
N VAL A 173 10.75 9.24 13.26
CA VAL A 173 10.00 8.00 13.01
C VAL A 173 8.73 8.35 12.24
N LEU A 174 8.47 7.64 11.15
CA LEU A 174 7.33 7.86 10.27
C LEU A 174 6.37 6.67 10.35
N ALA A 175 5.08 6.95 10.46
CA ALA A 175 4.01 5.95 10.34
C ALA A 175 3.12 6.26 9.13
N GLY A 176 2.42 5.26 8.61
CA GLY A 176 1.48 5.43 7.50
C GLY A 176 0.13 5.98 7.93
N SER A 177 -0.17 5.91 9.23
CA SER A 177 -1.45 6.28 9.83
C SER A 177 -1.30 6.52 11.33
N GLU A 178 -2.27 7.21 11.92
CA GLU A 178 -2.38 7.37 13.38
C GLU A 178 -2.53 6.00 14.07
N HIS A 179 -3.22 5.06 13.41
CA HIS A 179 -3.32 3.69 13.90
C HIS A 179 -1.94 3.05 14.09
N VAL A 180 -1.06 3.13 13.09
CA VAL A 180 0.31 2.58 13.16
C VAL A 180 1.13 3.33 14.21
N ALA A 181 0.95 4.63 14.38
CA ALA A 181 1.60 5.41 15.44
C ALA A 181 1.14 4.95 16.84
N GLY A 182 -0.17 4.66 17.01
CA GLY A 182 -0.70 4.10 18.24
C GLY A 182 -0.16 2.71 18.57
N VAL A 183 0.02 1.85 17.56
CA VAL A 183 0.67 0.53 17.74
C VAL A 183 2.15 0.67 18.15
N LEU A 184 2.87 1.65 17.61
CA LEU A 184 4.24 1.95 18.05
C LEU A 184 4.28 2.41 19.50
N ASP A 185 3.34 3.24 19.94
CA ASP A 185 3.22 3.65 21.34
C ASP A 185 2.96 2.43 22.24
N GLU A 186 2.00 1.58 21.87
CA GLU A 186 1.70 0.33 22.59
C GLU A 186 2.92 -0.59 22.74
N LEU A 187 3.64 -0.85 21.63
CA LEU A 187 4.68 -1.89 21.60
C LEU A 187 6.05 -1.41 22.11
N VAL A 188 6.43 -0.17 21.82
CA VAL A 188 7.77 0.35 22.14
C VAL A 188 7.76 1.55 23.08
N GLY A 189 6.60 2.07 23.47
CA GLY A 189 6.47 3.25 24.32
C GLY A 189 6.94 4.53 23.64
N LEU A 190 6.89 4.58 22.31
CA LEU A 190 7.17 5.79 21.56
C LEU A 190 5.87 6.59 21.44
N PRO A 191 5.73 7.74 22.13
CA PRO A 191 4.48 8.51 22.10
C PRO A 191 4.02 8.78 20.67
N SER A 192 2.75 8.52 20.37
CA SER A 192 2.19 8.73 19.03
C SER A 192 2.39 10.17 18.53
N THR A 193 2.40 11.15 19.45
CA THR A 193 2.70 12.56 19.15
C THR A 193 4.13 12.82 18.68
N SER A 194 5.07 11.90 18.93
CA SER A 194 6.46 11.95 18.46
C SER A 194 6.63 11.30 17.10
N VAL A 195 5.65 10.54 16.63
CA VAL A 195 5.64 9.88 15.33
C VAL A 195 5.03 10.83 14.29
N ARG A 196 5.64 10.93 13.14
CA ARG A 196 5.10 11.75 12.04
C ARG A 196 4.26 10.89 11.12
N ILE A 197 3.03 11.32 10.87
CA ILE A 197 2.14 10.61 9.97
C ILE A 197 2.47 11.03 8.53
N VAL A 198 2.96 10.07 7.77
CA VAL A 198 3.24 10.19 6.34
C VAL A 198 2.65 8.97 5.65
N PRO A 199 1.43 9.07 5.13
CA PRO A 199 0.77 7.98 4.42
C PRO A 199 1.57 7.52 3.19
N PRO A 200 1.36 6.29 2.70
CA PRO A 200 1.86 5.90 1.38
C PRO A 200 1.17 6.72 0.28
N GLY A 201 1.86 6.87 -0.84
CA GLY A 201 1.36 7.61 -1.99
C GLY A 201 0.62 6.74 -3.01
N VAL A 202 -0.04 7.43 -3.95
CA VAL A 202 -0.66 6.86 -5.14
C VAL A 202 -0.06 7.54 -6.38
N ASP A 203 0.18 6.76 -7.43
CA ASP A 203 0.58 7.29 -8.75
C ASP A 203 -0.65 7.87 -9.46
N VAL A 204 -0.89 9.14 -9.22
CA VAL A 204 -2.07 9.85 -9.75
C VAL A 204 -2.00 10.11 -11.27
N ASP A 205 -0.85 9.96 -11.90
CA ASP A 205 -0.70 10.08 -13.35
C ASP A 205 -1.11 8.79 -14.05
N ARG A 206 -0.74 7.66 -13.50
CA ARG A 206 -1.10 6.34 -13.99
C ARG A 206 -2.51 5.95 -13.59
N LEU A 207 -2.86 6.14 -12.32
CA LEU A 207 -4.16 5.84 -11.73
C LEU A 207 -5.03 7.09 -11.83
N ARG A 208 -5.87 7.14 -12.86
CA ARG A 208 -6.73 8.29 -13.17
C ARG A 208 -8.05 7.84 -13.78
N PRO A 209 -9.10 8.66 -13.69
CA PRO A 209 -10.34 8.41 -14.37
C PRO A 209 -10.12 8.25 -15.88
N ARG A 210 -10.87 7.34 -16.50
CA ARG A 210 -10.89 7.10 -17.95
C ARG A 210 -12.31 6.91 -18.43
N PRO A 211 -12.64 7.30 -19.67
CA PRO A 211 -13.90 6.91 -20.28
C PRO A 211 -14.07 5.39 -20.29
N ARG A 212 -15.28 4.89 -20.01
CA ARG A 212 -15.57 3.46 -19.88
C ARG A 212 -15.09 2.65 -21.10
N THR A 213 -15.26 3.16 -22.30
CA THR A 213 -14.81 2.50 -23.55
C THR A 213 -13.30 2.36 -23.61
N GLU A 214 -12.55 3.42 -23.26
CA GLU A 214 -11.09 3.40 -23.18
C GLU A 214 -10.60 2.44 -22.10
N ALA A 215 -11.20 2.51 -20.91
CA ALA A 215 -10.87 1.66 -19.78
C ALA A 215 -11.09 0.17 -20.12
N LEU A 216 -12.23 -0.19 -20.69
CA LEU A 216 -12.51 -1.57 -21.08
C LEU A 216 -11.54 -2.07 -22.16
N ALA A 217 -11.32 -1.27 -23.20
CA ALA A 217 -10.37 -1.64 -24.26
C ALA A 217 -8.95 -1.85 -23.70
N GLY A 218 -8.50 -0.96 -22.81
CA GLY A 218 -7.21 -1.08 -22.15
C GLY A 218 -7.11 -2.32 -21.27
N LEU A 219 -8.12 -2.60 -20.45
CA LEU A 219 -8.19 -3.80 -19.61
C LEU A 219 -8.07 -5.08 -20.44
N LEU A 220 -8.84 -5.17 -21.52
CA LEU A 220 -8.84 -6.35 -22.39
C LEU A 220 -7.50 -6.52 -23.10
N ALA A 221 -6.88 -5.42 -23.55
CA ALA A 221 -5.57 -5.45 -24.18
C ALA A 221 -4.48 -5.92 -23.21
N GLU A 222 -4.51 -5.45 -21.95
CA GLU A 222 -3.55 -5.90 -20.93
C GLU A 222 -3.79 -7.37 -20.55
N SER A 223 -5.04 -7.79 -20.37
CA SER A 223 -5.37 -9.19 -20.05
C SER A 223 -5.03 -10.16 -21.19
N ALA A 224 -5.09 -9.72 -22.44
CA ALA A 224 -4.67 -10.55 -23.59
C ALA A 224 -3.14 -10.78 -23.67
N ARG A 225 -2.35 -10.02 -22.90
CA ARG A 225 -0.88 -10.14 -22.81
C ARG A 225 -0.44 -11.03 -21.64
N ASP A 226 -1.38 -11.49 -20.81
CA ASP A 226 -1.06 -12.38 -19.70
C ASP A 226 -0.55 -13.72 -20.21
N GLU A 227 0.42 -14.26 -19.49
CA GLU A 227 0.88 -15.62 -19.76
C GLU A 227 -0.24 -16.60 -19.43
N PRO A 228 -0.45 -17.65 -20.26
CA PRO A 228 -1.45 -18.68 -19.98
C PRO A 228 -1.27 -19.30 -18.59
N ASN A 229 -2.38 -19.48 -17.89
CA ASN A 229 -2.45 -20.09 -16.56
C ASN A 229 -3.49 -21.23 -16.53
N PRO A 230 -3.27 -22.29 -17.34
CA PRO A 230 -4.25 -23.34 -17.52
C PRO A 230 -4.42 -24.18 -16.24
N PRO A 231 -5.59 -24.83 -16.05
CA PRO A 231 -5.91 -25.59 -14.84
C PRO A 231 -4.89 -26.66 -14.45
N GLU A 232 -4.23 -27.30 -15.45
CA GLU A 232 -3.26 -28.36 -15.23
C GLU A 232 -1.93 -27.86 -14.63
N ARG A 233 -1.67 -26.55 -14.71
CA ARG A 233 -0.47 -25.88 -14.20
C ARG A 233 -0.81 -24.57 -13.48
N HIS A 234 -2.00 -24.50 -12.91
CA HIS A 234 -2.53 -23.29 -12.29
C HIS A 234 -1.58 -22.78 -11.18
N ASP A 235 -1.13 -21.54 -11.34
CA ASP A 235 -0.43 -20.77 -10.30
C ASP A 235 -1.38 -19.70 -9.76
N GLU A 236 -1.79 -19.83 -8.51
CA GLU A 236 -2.70 -18.88 -7.84
C GLU A 236 -2.20 -17.44 -7.81
N ARG A 237 -0.90 -17.22 -8.06
CA ARG A 237 -0.26 -15.89 -8.08
C ARG A 237 -0.26 -15.24 -9.46
N ARG A 238 -0.86 -15.89 -10.44
CA ARG A 238 -1.05 -15.36 -11.80
C ARG A 238 -2.52 -15.07 -12.06
N PRO A 239 -2.82 -14.16 -13.00
CA PRO A 239 -4.19 -13.98 -13.50
C PRO A 239 -4.79 -15.31 -13.95
N ASP A 240 -6.08 -15.47 -13.75
CA ASP A 240 -6.80 -16.64 -14.26
C ASP A 240 -6.78 -16.67 -15.78
N ASP A 241 -6.75 -17.87 -16.34
CA ASP A 241 -6.76 -18.04 -17.79
C ASP A 241 -8.04 -17.49 -18.44
N GLY A 242 -7.89 -16.95 -19.65
CA GLY A 242 -9.02 -16.42 -20.42
C GLY A 242 -9.67 -15.14 -19.87
N ASN A 243 -9.03 -14.41 -18.98
CA ASN A 243 -9.58 -13.20 -18.36
C ASN A 243 -10.02 -12.14 -19.39
N ALA A 244 -9.36 -12.01 -20.53
CA ALA A 244 -9.77 -11.04 -21.56
C ALA A 244 -11.22 -11.29 -22.03
N ASP A 245 -11.57 -12.54 -22.33
CA ASP A 245 -12.92 -12.89 -22.81
C ASP A 245 -13.93 -12.93 -21.68
N ARG A 246 -13.53 -13.43 -20.51
CA ARG A 246 -14.35 -13.47 -19.29
C ARG A 246 -14.77 -12.06 -18.86
N LEU A 247 -13.82 -11.12 -18.78
CA LEU A 247 -14.07 -9.72 -18.43
C LEU A 247 -14.90 -9.01 -19.49
N ARG A 248 -14.63 -9.27 -20.80
CA ARG A 248 -15.45 -8.70 -21.88
C ARG A 248 -16.93 -9.10 -21.76
N ALA A 249 -17.18 -10.38 -21.54
CA ALA A 249 -18.54 -10.89 -21.40
C ALA A 249 -19.20 -10.38 -20.10
N PHE A 250 -18.49 -10.42 -19.00
CA PHE A 250 -19.00 -10.05 -17.67
C PHE A 250 -19.28 -8.55 -17.54
N LEU A 251 -18.43 -7.70 -18.12
CA LEU A 251 -18.59 -6.24 -18.08
C LEU A 251 -19.44 -5.65 -19.23
N ALA A 252 -20.04 -6.51 -20.03
CA ALA A 252 -20.98 -6.06 -21.06
C ALA A 252 -22.22 -5.37 -20.44
N GLY A 253 -22.74 -4.36 -21.15
CA GLY A 253 -23.91 -3.57 -20.71
C GLY A 253 -23.58 -2.64 -19.52
N ASP A 254 -24.64 -2.03 -18.97
CA ASP A 254 -24.55 -0.90 -18.02
C ASP A 254 -24.91 -1.30 -16.57
N ARG A 255 -24.96 -2.60 -16.27
CA ARG A 255 -25.23 -3.06 -14.90
C ARG A 255 -24.16 -2.54 -13.93
N PRO A 256 -24.54 -2.02 -12.75
CA PRO A 256 -23.59 -1.51 -11.77
C PRO A 256 -22.52 -2.54 -11.39
N THR A 257 -21.27 -2.09 -11.30
CA THR A 257 -20.12 -2.94 -11.05
C THR A 257 -19.45 -2.55 -9.72
N VAL A 258 -19.37 -3.51 -8.81
CA VAL A 258 -18.62 -3.42 -7.55
C VAL A 258 -17.28 -4.10 -7.74
N LEU A 259 -16.21 -3.51 -7.21
CA LEU A 259 -14.87 -4.05 -7.32
C LEU A 259 -14.25 -4.28 -5.94
N TYR A 260 -13.68 -5.46 -5.76
CA TYR A 260 -12.78 -5.78 -4.66
C TYR A 260 -11.38 -6.10 -5.21
N VAL A 261 -10.35 -5.57 -4.56
CA VAL A 261 -8.95 -5.90 -4.86
C VAL A 261 -8.21 -6.18 -3.55
N GLY A 262 -7.64 -7.38 -3.42
CA GLY A 262 -6.89 -7.75 -2.23
C GLY A 262 -6.69 -9.24 -2.05
N LYS A 263 -6.00 -9.60 -0.96
CA LYS A 263 -5.79 -11.01 -0.58
C LYS A 263 -7.15 -11.66 -0.24
N LEU A 264 -7.34 -12.89 -0.70
CA LEU A 264 -8.54 -13.67 -0.38
C LEU A 264 -8.31 -14.47 0.91
N SER A 265 -8.54 -13.82 2.04
CA SER A 265 -8.44 -14.41 3.38
C SER A 265 -9.59 -13.92 4.25
N ALA A 266 -9.87 -14.62 5.35
CA ALA A 266 -10.96 -14.27 6.27
C ALA A 266 -10.85 -12.84 6.80
N GLU A 267 -9.62 -12.39 7.09
CA GLU A 267 -9.32 -11.06 7.63
C GLU A 267 -9.69 -9.93 6.66
N LYS A 268 -9.72 -10.20 5.37
CA LYS A 268 -10.04 -9.21 4.32
C LYS A 268 -11.53 -9.04 4.06
N GLY A 269 -12.39 -9.86 4.70
CA GLY A 269 -13.82 -9.63 4.76
C GLY A 269 -14.58 -9.81 3.43
N VAL A 270 -14.03 -10.56 2.46
CA VAL A 270 -14.71 -10.78 1.17
C VAL A 270 -16.04 -11.53 1.34
N GLY A 271 -16.12 -12.43 2.32
CA GLY A 271 -17.39 -13.11 2.66
C GLY A 271 -18.49 -12.13 3.07
N LEU A 272 -18.14 -11.07 3.82
CA LEU A 272 -19.05 -9.98 4.19
C LEU A 272 -19.56 -9.23 2.94
N LEU A 273 -18.67 -8.97 1.98
CA LEU A 273 -19.06 -8.37 0.70
C LEU A 273 -20.02 -9.27 -0.08
N LEU A 274 -19.75 -10.57 -0.16
CA LEU A 274 -20.64 -11.52 -0.84
C LEU A 274 -22.02 -11.57 -0.19
N GLU A 275 -22.11 -11.49 1.15
CA GLU A 275 -23.36 -11.40 1.87
C GLU A 275 -24.14 -10.12 1.53
N ALA A 276 -23.46 -8.97 1.52
CA ALA A 276 -24.05 -7.69 1.16
C ALA A 276 -24.57 -7.67 -0.29
N LEU A 277 -23.81 -8.27 -1.23
CA LEU A 277 -24.19 -8.34 -2.65
C LEU A 277 -25.47 -9.13 -2.92
N ARG A 278 -25.85 -10.05 -2.04
CA ARG A 278 -27.16 -10.75 -2.16
C ARG A 278 -28.37 -9.83 -1.97
N LYS A 279 -28.16 -8.64 -1.41
CA LYS A 279 -29.20 -7.65 -1.10
C LYS A 279 -29.20 -6.45 -2.06
N VAL A 280 -28.27 -6.45 -3.03
CA VAL A 280 -28.06 -5.32 -3.94
C VAL A 280 -28.04 -5.80 -5.40
N ASP A 281 -28.73 -5.11 -6.29
CA ASP A 281 -28.68 -5.44 -7.73
C ASP A 281 -27.41 -4.85 -8.37
N ALA A 282 -26.34 -5.61 -8.30
CA ALA A 282 -25.04 -5.27 -8.87
C ALA A 282 -24.30 -6.55 -9.25
N ARG A 283 -23.34 -6.43 -10.17
CA ARG A 283 -22.31 -7.45 -10.40
C ARG A 283 -21.03 -7.09 -9.63
N ALA A 284 -20.20 -8.08 -9.33
CA ALA A 284 -18.94 -7.84 -8.64
C ALA A 284 -17.76 -8.51 -9.34
N VAL A 285 -16.63 -7.80 -9.42
CA VAL A 285 -15.34 -8.36 -9.82
C VAL A 285 -14.46 -8.47 -8.57
N ILE A 286 -13.99 -9.68 -8.30
CA ILE A 286 -13.13 -10.02 -7.15
C ILE A 286 -11.73 -10.31 -7.67
N VAL A 287 -10.79 -9.43 -7.36
CA VAL A 287 -9.39 -9.52 -7.78
C VAL A 287 -8.53 -9.93 -6.61
N GLY A 288 -7.78 -11.01 -6.78
CA GLY A 288 -6.82 -11.46 -5.79
C GLY A 288 -6.68 -12.97 -5.71
N PHE A 289 -5.85 -13.39 -4.78
CA PHE A 289 -5.61 -14.80 -4.46
C PHE A 289 -5.48 -14.97 -2.95
N GLY A 290 -5.58 -16.21 -2.48
CA GLY A 290 -5.39 -16.53 -1.07
C GLY A 290 -6.20 -17.75 -0.62
N PRO A 291 -5.97 -18.19 0.63
CA PRO A 291 -6.49 -19.48 1.13
C PRO A 291 -8.01 -19.58 1.18
N ALA A 292 -8.73 -18.47 1.25
CA ALA A 292 -10.21 -18.49 1.28
C ALA A 292 -10.86 -18.54 -0.12
N ARG A 293 -10.07 -18.53 -1.21
CA ARG A 293 -10.62 -18.43 -2.57
C ARG A 293 -11.69 -19.47 -2.88
N ALA A 294 -11.41 -20.74 -2.65
CA ALA A 294 -12.33 -21.83 -2.97
C ALA A 294 -13.67 -21.72 -2.21
N GLU A 295 -13.61 -21.34 -0.94
CA GLU A 295 -14.80 -21.11 -0.11
C GLU A 295 -15.62 -19.93 -0.62
N LEU A 296 -14.95 -18.84 -0.98
CA LEU A 296 -15.59 -17.64 -1.50
C LEU A 296 -16.26 -17.90 -2.87
N GLU A 297 -15.59 -18.63 -3.76
CA GLU A 297 -16.18 -19.04 -5.05
C GLU A 297 -17.40 -19.91 -4.88
N ALA A 298 -17.37 -20.86 -3.93
CA ALA A 298 -18.54 -21.72 -3.61
C ALA A 298 -19.71 -20.94 -3.01
N ALA A 299 -19.44 -19.85 -2.29
CA ALA A 299 -20.45 -18.97 -1.69
C ALA A 299 -20.99 -17.90 -2.65
N ALA A 300 -20.27 -17.63 -3.75
CA ALA A 300 -20.60 -16.58 -4.71
C ALA A 300 -21.77 -16.97 -5.63
N GLY A 301 -22.56 -15.97 -6.02
CA GLY A 301 -23.59 -16.11 -7.06
C GLY A 301 -23.03 -15.93 -8.48
N PRO A 302 -23.89 -16.09 -9.52
CA PRO A 302 -23.47 -15.93 -10.92
C PRO A 302 -23.06 -14.51 -11.30
N ASP A 303 -23.40 -13.54 -10.48
CA ASP A 303 -23.06 -12.13 -10.66
C ASP A 303 -21.71 -11.73 -10.05
N VAL A 304 -20.87 -12.70 -9.71
CA VAL A 304 -19.54 -12.50 -9.14
C VAL A 304 -18.49 -13.16 -10.03
N LEU A 305 -17.51 -12.39 -10.48
CA LEU A 305 -16.38 -12.87 -11.27
C LEU A 305 -15.09 -12.81 -10.47
N PHE A 306 -14.42 -13.94 -10.28
CA PHE A 306 -13.06 -14.01 -9.77
C PHE A 306 -12.07 -14.01 -10.93
N THR A 307 -10.99 -13.22 -10.83
CA THR A 307 -10.00 -13.05 -11.90
C THR A 307 -8.62 -13.60 -11.56
N GLY A 308 -8.42 -14.09 -10.32
CA GLY A 308 -7.07 -14.21 -9.80
C GLY A 308 -6.44 -12.83 -9.53
N PRO A 309 -5.15 -12.77 -9.17
CA PRO A 309 -4.46 -11.50 -8.98
C PRO A 309 -4.29 -10.76 -10.30
N LEU A 310 -4.45 -9.44 -10.28
CA LEU A 310 -4.19 -8.56 -11.40
C LEU A 310 -3.09 -7.56 -11.01
N GLU A 311 -2.23 -7.23 -11.96
CA GLU A 311 -1.18 -6.24 -11.79
C GLU A 311 -1.73 -4.81 -11.93
N HIS A 312 -0.96 -3.81 -11.49
CA HIS A 312 -1.35 -2.39 -11.62
C HIS A 312 -1.64 -1.96 -13.08
N ARG A 313 -1.05 -2.63 -14.09
CA ARG A 313 -1.35 -2.36 -15.51
C ARG A 313 -2.80 -2.68 -15.86
N HIS A 314 -3.38 -3.71 -15.26
CA HIS A 314 -4.80 -4.06 -15.40
C HIS A 314 -5.68 -3.15 -14.53
N LEU A 315 -5.27 -2.97 -13.26
CA LEU A 315 -6.03 -2.22 -12.27
C LEU A 315 -6.23 -0.76 -12.68
N ALA A 316 -5.25 -0.15 -13.35
CA ALA A 316 -5.36 1.20 -13.92
C ALA A 316 -6.51 1.35 -14.93
N HIS A 317 -6.98 0.24 -15.48
CA HIS A 317 -8.11 0.18 -16.41
C HIS A 317 -9.37 -0.42 -15.77
N LEU A 318 -9.22 -1.26 -14.75
CA LEU A 318 -10.37 -1.90 -14.10
C LEU A 318 -11.05 -0.96 -13.10
N TRP A 319 -10.32 -0.19 -12.29
CA TRP A 319 -10.94 0.76 -11.37
C TRP A 319 -11.88 1.77 -12.04
N PRO A 320 -11.53 2.39 -13.20
CA PRO A 320 -12.47 3.30 -13.88
C PRO A 320 -13.76 2.64 -14.38
N LEU A 321 -13.83 1.30 -14.38
CA LEU A 321 -15.04 0.53 -14.76
C LEU A 321 -15.95 0.22 -13.56
N ALA A 322 -15.46 0.43 -12.33
CA ALA A 322 -16.21 0.15 -11.13
C ALA A 322 -16.99 1.38 -10.66
N ASP A 323 -18.28 1.20 -10.41
CA ASP A 323 -19.14 2.22 -9.81
C ASP A 323 -18.81 2.45 -8.33
N VAL A 324 -18.37 1.39 -7.63
CA VAL A 324 -17.92 1.42 -6.24
C VAL A 324 -16.79 0.41 -6.04
N SER A 325 -15.75 0.80 -5.31
CA SER A 325 -14.74 -0.13 -4.81
C SER A 325 -14.95 -0.39 -3.31
N VAL A 326 -14.94 -1.65 -2.88
CA VAL A 326 -15.19 -2.01 -1.48
C VAL A 326 -13.94 -2.55 -0.81
N THR A 327 -13.63 -2.04 0.38
CA THR A 327 -12.54 -2.55 1.23
C THR A 327 -13.14 -3.01 2.57
N PRO A 328 -13.64 -4.27 2.63
CA PRO A 328 -14.44 -4.77 3.76
C PRO A 328 -13.60 -5.42 4.86
N SER A 329 -12.31 -5.09 4.95
CA SER A 329 -11.38 -5.70 5.88
C SER A 329 -11.90 -5.68 7.32
N VAL A 330 -11.84 -6.81 8.00
CA VAL A 330 -12.21 -6.93 9.43
C VAL A 330 -11.00 -6.95 10.34
N PHE A 331 -9.80 -7.06 9.77
CA PHE A 331 -8.53 -6.96 10.47
C PHE A 331 -7.90 -5.58 10.25
N PRO A 332 -7.15 -5.04 11.23
CA PRO A 332 -6.53 -3.73 11.10
C PRO A 332 -5.66 -3.56 9.86
N GLU A 333 -5.91 -2.49 9.12
CA GLU A 333 -5.11 -2.09 7.96
C GLU A 333 -4.16 -0.96 8.36
N ALA A 334 -2.92 -1.05 7.90
CA ALA A 334 -1.93 0.00 8.17
C ALA A 334 -2.30 1.36 7.53
N PHE A 335 -3.00 1.31 6.37
CA PHE A 335 -3.47 2.52 5.68
C PHE A 335 -4.72 2.23 4.82
N GLY A 336 -4.62 1.40 3.78
CA GLY A 336 -5.69 1.13 2.81
C GLY A 336 -5.34 1.63 1.41
N MET A 337 -4.13 1.30 0.92
CA MET A 337 -3.64 1.73 -0.40
C MET A 337 -4.63 1.46 -1.53
N VAL A 338 -5.26 0.28 -1.52
CA VAL A 338 -6.23 -0.13 -2.56
C VAL A 338 -7.41 0.84 -2.64
N ALA A 339 -7.92 1.31 -1.50
CA ALA A 339 -9.00 2.30 -1.47
C ALA A 339 -8.55 3.67 -2.03
N ALA A 340 -7.33 4.10 -1.69
CA ALA A 340 -6.77 5.33 -2.25
C ALA A 340 -6.52 5.22 -3.77
N GLU A 341 -6.07 4.07 -4.27
CA GLU A 341 -5.88 3.80 -5.70
C GLU A 341 -7.21 3.81 -6.47
N ALA A 342 -8.25 3.20 -5.91
CA ALA A 342 -9.61 3.26 -6.45
C ALA A 342 -10.11 4.70 -6.54
N ALA A 343 -9.98 5.47 -5.45
CA ALA A 343 -10.34 6.89 -5.40
C ALA A 343 -9.59 7.72 -6.45
N ALA A 344 -8.30 7.44 -6.68
CA ALA A 344 -7.51 8.09 -7.72
C ALA A 344 -8.07 7.88 -9.12
N CYS A 345 -8.68 6.73 -9.37
CA CYS A 345 -9.32 6.38 -10.65
C CYS A 345 -10.77 6.88 -10.76
N GLY A 346 -11.29 7.56 -9.74
CA GLY A 346 -12.67 8.05 -9.71
C GLY A 346 -13.71 6.97 -9.36
N SER A 347 -13.28 5.78 -8.93
CA SER A 347 -14.15 4.77 -8.32
C SER A 347 -14.28 5.07 -6.83
N PRO A 348 -15.44 5.54 -6.33
CA PRO A 348 -15.60 5.86 -4.92
C PRO A 348 -15.35 4.64 -4.05
N PRO A 349 -14.40 4.70 -3.09
CA PRO A 349 -14.22 3.60 -2.17
C PRO A 349 -15.24 3.65 -1.04
N LEU A 350 -15.78 2.48 -0.68
CA LEU A 350 -16.58 2.23 0.51
C LEU A 350 -15.76 1.34 1.43
N VAL A 351 -15.30 1.86 2.56
CA VAL A 351 -14.35 1.18 3.43
C VAL A 351 -14.94 0.84 4.80
N ALA A 352 -14.50 -0.25 5.42
CA ALA A 352 -14.84 -0.55 6.81
C ALA A 352 -14.19 0.48 7.75
N ARG A 353 -14.97 1.09 8.66
CA ARG A 353 -14.52 2.19 9.52
C ARG A 353 -13.70 1.69 10.71
N HIS A 354 -12.42 1.44 10.49
CA HIS A 354 -11.46 1.16 11.56
C HIS A 354 -10.02 1.37 11.07
N SER A 355 -9.05 1.46 12.00
CA SER A 355 -7.60 1.53 11.73
C SER A 355 -7.27 2.54 10.62
N GLY A 356 -6.30 2.28 9.77
CA GLY A 356 -5.95 3.15 8.63
C GLY A 356 -7.10 3.40 7.63
N LEU A 357 -8.09 2.50 7.55
CA LEU A 357 -9.27 2.70 6.71
C LEU A 357 -10.17 3.84 7.24
N ALA A 358 -10.21 4.06 8.56
CA ALA A 358 -10.93 5.21 9.12
C ALA A 358 -10.30 6.55 8.69
N GLU A 359 -8.98 6.57 8.48
CA GLU A 359 -8.29 7.78 7.99
C GLU A 359 -8.56 8.02 6.50
N ILE A 360 -8.65 6.94 5.69
CA ILE A 360 -9.13 7.02 4.31
C ILE A 360 -10.55 7.60 4.29
N ALA A 361 -11.46 7.04 5.09
CA ALA A 361 -12.84 7.54 5.19
C ALA A 361 -12.88 9.03 5.56
N ALA A 362 -12.13 9.43 6.59
CA ALA A 362 -12.07 10.84 7.03
C ALA A 362 -11.54 11.77 5.93
N GLY A 363 -10.52 11.31 5.16
CA GLY A 363 -9.99 12.07 4.03
C GLY A 363 -11.00 12.25 2.89
N LEU A 364 -11.80 11.22 2.61
CA LEU A 364 -12.89 11.27 1.62
C LEU A 364 -14.04 12.17 2.11
N GLU A 365 -14.47 12.03 3.36
CA GLU A 365 -15.53 12.82 3.98
C GLU A 365 -15.27 14.33 3.94
N GLN A 366 -13.99 14.74 4.02
CA GLN A 366 -13.61 16.15 3.89
C GLN A 366 -13.85 16.72 2.49
N GLU A 367 -13.81 15.89 1.45
CA GLU A 367 -13.99 16.30 0.06
C GLU A 367 -15.40 16.04 -0.47
N TYR A 368 -16.11 15.03 0.07
CA TYR A 368 -17.46 14.67 -0.38
C TYR A 368 -18.46 15.78 -0.07
N PRO A 369 -19.48 15.96 -0.94
CA PRO A 369 -20.62 16.82 -0.63
C PRO A 369 -21.19 16.49 0.75
N ALA A 370 -21.59 17.50 1.52
CA ALA A 370 -21.97 17.33 2.93
C ALA A 370 -23.04 16.25 3.16
N HIS A 371 -24.03 16.14 2.28
CA HIS A 371 -25.11 15.16 2.36
C HIS A 371 -24.69 13.73 1.97
N LEU A 372 -23.50 13.54 1.34
CA LEU A 372 -22.98 12.25 0.89
C LEU A 372 -21.78 11.74 1.69
N ARG A 373 -21.31 12.49 2.70
CA ARG A 373 -20.13 12.10 3.51
C ARG A 373 -20.27 10.73 4.14
N HIS A 374 -21.46 10.37 4.57
CA HIS A 374 -21.75 9.08 5.18
C HIS A 374 -21.53 7.89 4.26
N LEU A 375 -21.35 8.10 2.96
CA LEU A 375 -21.08 7.06 1.95
C LEU A 375 -19.60 6.71 1.80
N ALA A 376 -18.70 7.36 2.53
CA ALA A 376 -17.28 7.02 2.49
C ALA A 376 -16.96 5.72 3.26
N ALA A 377 -17.78 5.33 4.24
CA ALA A 377 -17.51 4.17 5.07
C ALA A 377 -18.78 3.50 5.58
N PHE A 378 -18.61 2.26 6.02
CA PHE A 378 -19.63 1.45 6.71
C PHE A 378 -19.08 0.88 8.03
N GLU A 379 -19.95 0.39 8.89
CA GLU A 379 -19.59 -0.17 10.18
C GLU A 379 -18.84 -1.51 10.01
N ARG A 380 -17.70 -1.65 10.68
CA ARG A 380 -16.83 -2.83 10.59
C ARG A 380 -17.59 -4.11 10.93
N GLY A 381 -17.54 -5.09 10.03
CA GLY A 381 -18.15 -6.40 10.23
C GLY A 381 -19.67 -6.44 10.03
N ASP A 382 -20.30 -5.35 9.66
CA ASP A 382 -21.73 -5.23 9.44
C ASP A 382 -22.09 -5.33 7.95
N ALA A 383 -22.58 -6.51 7.53
CA ALA A 383 -23.01 -6.77 6.15
C ALA A 383 -24.27 -5.99 5.76
N ASP A 384 -25.15 -5.70 6.73
CA ASP A 384 -26.39 -4.93 6.48
C ASP A 384 -26.09 -3.47 6.24
N ASP A 385 -25.19 -2.87 7.05
CA ASP A 385 -24.74 -1.51 6.81
C ASP A 385 -23.96 -1.40 5.48
N LEU A 386 -23.09 -2.36 5.18
CA LEU A 386 -22.40 -2.44 3.89
C LEU A 386 -23.40 -2.48 2.72
N ALA A 387 -24.40 -3.36 2.78
CA ALA A 387 -25.41 -3.48 1.75
C ALA A 387 -26.21 -2.18 1.56
N ARG A 388 -26.60 -1.54 2.66
CA ARG A 388 -27.33 -0.27 2.66
C ARG A 388 -26.51 0.85 2.01
N ARG A 389 -25.25 1.04 2.44
CA ARG A 389 -24.35 2.06 1.86
C ARG A 389 -24.07 1.82 0.40
N LEU A 390 -23.87 0.55 0.04
CA LEU A 390 -23.62 0.14 -1.34
C LEU A 390 -24.84 0.46 -2.21
N ALA A 391 -26.06 0.11 -1.77
CA ALA A 391 -27.29 0.43 -2.48
C ALA A 391 -27.48 1.95 -2.65
N GLU A 392 -27.21 2.75 -1.62
CA GLU A 392 -27.27 4.22 -1.69
C GLU A 392 -26.25 4.77 -2.72
N LEU A 393 -24.99 4.31 -2.72
CA LEU A 393 -23.96 4.73 -3.69
C LEU A 393 -24.37 4.40 -5.14
N LEU A 394 -24.92 3.21 -5.36
CA LEU A 394 -25.33 2.77 -6.70
C LEU A 394 -26.61 3.49 -7.20
N ALA A 395 -27.42 3.99 -6.28
CA ALA A 395 -28.66 4.73 -6.59
C ALA A 395 -28.46 6.25 -6.75
N LEU A 396 -27.23 6.77 -6.57
CA LEU A 396 -26.94 8.20 -6.72
C LEU A 396 -27.35 8.73 -8.09
N SER A 397 -27.84 9.96 -8.09
CA SER A 397 -28.07 10.72 -9.33
C SER A 397 -26.76 10.82 -10.14
N PRO A 398 -26.81 10.99 -11.47
CA PRO A 398 -25.60 11.20 -12.28
C PRO A 398 -24.72 12.35 -11.77
N ASP A 399 -25.32 13.45 -11.31
CA ASP A 399 -24.61 14.61 -10.79
C ASP A 399 -23.92 14.31 -9.44
N ASP A 400 -24.62 13.65 -8.51
CA ASP A 400 -24.03 13.25 -7.22
C ASP A 400 -22.92 12.20 -7.40
N ARG A 401 -23.12 11.26 -8.31
CA ARG A 401 -22.10 10.26 -8.65
C ARG A 401 -20.84 10.94 -9.21
N ALA A 402 -20.99 11.87 -10.13
CA ALA A 402 -19.88 12.64 -10.67
C ALA A 402 -19.19 13.49 -9.58
N ALA A 403 -19.97 14.10 -8.68
CA ALA A 403 -19.45 14.89 -7.56
C ALA A 403 -18.63 14.03 -6.58
N VAL A 404 -19.13 12.85 -6.19
CA VAL A 404 -18.44 11.90 -5.31
C VAL A 404 -17.16 11.36 -5.96
N SER A 405 -17.22 10.95 -7.23
CA SER A 405 -16.07 10.49 -8.00
C SER A 405 -14.97 11.55 -8.09
N ALA A 406 -15.32 12.78 -8.46
CA ALA A 406 -14.37 13.89 -8.49
C ALA A 406 -13.81 14.25 -7.11
N ALA A 407 -14.63 14.18 -6.06
CA ALA A 407 -14.21 14.42 -4.69
C ALA A 407 -13.25 13.34 -4.17
N ALA A 408 -13.51 12.07 -4.48
CA ALA A 408 -12.60 10.96 -4.17
C ALA A 408 -11.22 11.19 -4.81
N ARG A 409 -11.18 11.56 -6.07
CA ARG A 409 -9.94 11.91 -6.78
C ARG A 409 -9.21 13.08 -6.12
N ARG A 410 -9.91 14.17 -5.79
CA ARG A 410 -9.30 15.34 -5.11
C ARG A 410 -8.71 14.97 -3.76
N ALA A 411 -9.35 14.08 -3.00
CA ALA A 411 -8.80 13.60 -1.73
C ALA A 411 -7.41 12.99 -1.89
N VAL A 412 -7.23 12.15 -2.93
CA VAL A 412 -5.94 11.53 -3.24
C VAL A 412 -4.90 12.56 -3.69
N GLU A 413 -5.25 13.43 -4.62
CA GLU A 413 -4.34 14.46 -5.14
C GLU A 413 -3.80 15.38 -4.05
N LYS A 414 -4.68 15.76 -3.10
CA LYS A 414 -4.32 16.64 -2.00
C LYS A 414 -3.49 15.96 -0.90
N ARG A 415 -3.74 14.66 -0.62
CA ARG A 415 -3.23 14.02 0.59
C ARG A 415 -2.29 12.86 0.34
N TRP A 416 -2.49 12.12 -0.77
CA TRP A 416 -1.88 10.81 -0.97
C TRP A 416 -1.18 10.67 -2.34
N SER A 417 -0.75 11.77 -2.97
CA SER A 417 0.09 11.69 -4.17
C SER A 417 1.55 11.39 -3.80
N TRP A 418 2.25 10.57 -4.58
CA TRP A 418 3.67 10.29 -4.32
C TRP A 418 4.54 11.54 -4.28
N ALA A 419 4.24 12.55 -5.09
CA ALA A 419 4.97 13.82 -5.06
C ALA A 419 4.80 14.52 -3.70
N GLY A 420 3.58 14.57 -3.16
CA GLY A 420 3.31 15.15 -1.84
C GLY A 420 3.97 14.36 -0.70
N VAL A 421 3.89 13.03 -0.76
CA VAL A 421 4.54 12.12 0.21
C VAL A 421 6.05 12.33 0.21
N ALA A 422 6.69 12.36 -0.96
CA ALA A 422 8.11 12.56 -1.12
C ALA A 422 8.58 13.89 -0.50
N GLN A 423 7.84 14.97 -0.72
CA GLN A 423 8.11 16.28 -0.10
C GLN A 423 7.91 16.27 1.42
N SER A 424 6.86 15.61 1.91
CA SER A 424 6.56 15.50 3.34
C SER A 424 7.67 14.78 4.11
N ILE A 425 8.29 13.75 3.53
CA ILE A 425 9.42 13.04 4.15
C ILE A 425 10.65 13.95 4.24
N LEU A 426 10.99 14.67 3.17
CA LEU A 426 12.11 15.61 3.18
C LEU A 426 11.91 16.71 4.23
N ALA A 427 10.72 17.28 4.30
CA ALA A 427 10.38 18.27 5.31
C ALA A 427 10.41 17.70 6.74
N ALA A 428 10.07 16.42 6.90
CA ALA A 428 10.16 15.73 8.19
C ALA A 428 11.62 15.56 8.64
N ALA A 429 12.51 15.16 7.73
CA ALA A 429 13.94 14.99 8.00
C ALA A 429 14.63 16.30 8.36
N SER A 430 14.37 17.38 7.61
CA SER A 430 14.98 18.69 7.84
C SER A 430 14.66 19.29 9.21
N ARG A 431 13.46 19.07 9.74
CA ARG A 431 13.05 19.56 11.07
C ARG A 431 13.67 18.75 12.22
N GLY A 432 14.03 17.48 12.00
CA GLY A 432 14.77 16.69 12.97
C GLY A 432 16.22 17.14 13.18
N ALA A 433 16.84 17.70 12.12
CA ALA A 433 18.21 18.23 12.16
C ALA A 433 18.35 19.58 12.86
N LEU A 434 17.25 20.33 13.07
CA LEU A 434 17.24 21.66 13.71
C LEU A 434 16.87 21.64 15.21
N GLY A 435 16.53 20.47 15.75
CA GLY A 435 16.10 20.28 17.14
C GLY A 435 17.07 19.50 18.01
N GLY A 436 18.30 19.27 17.57
CA GLY A 436 19.36 18.60 18.29
C GLY A 436 20.36 19.57 18.92
#